data_92edfa34ac793f50fb7602891cd4dd6c
#
_entry.id   92edfa34ac793f50fb7602891cd4dd6c
#
_cell.length_a   1.000
_cell.length_b   1.000
_cell.length_c   1.000
_cell.angle_alpha   90.00
_cell.angle_beta   90.00
_cell.angle_gamma   90.00
#
_symmetry.space_group_name_H-M   'P 1'
#
loop_
_entity.id
_entity.type
_entity.pdbx_description
1 polymer ?
#
loop_
_entity_poly.entity_id
_entity_poly.type
_entity_poly.pdbx_seq_one_letter_code
_entity_poly.pdbx_strand_id
1 'polypeptide(L)'
;MAMETENGLFSGARRKAEHGKYYWRITPWIMPWHTIIAPRAGHPLGAHVWVPIDDHHCWAWSINYHPNRALSASELKAMKDGAGIHVKYVPGTFIPLANKENDYLIDRAMQKRGRSYSGVEGIAMQDASLQESMGVIQDRTREHLCLTDKGIVATRSRLLHAAKANREGKAVPGLDPASQRVRSCAIELPVGQHYKEGAKHGLFPALDTDPVTV
;
A
#
# COMPACT_ATOMS: atom_id res chain seq x y z
N MET A 1 -1.65 -2.73 13.87
CA MET A 1 -0.41 -2.83 14.69
C MET A 1 0.77 -2.50 13.79
N ALA A 2 1.77 -1.77 14.30
CA ALA A 2 2.98 -1.44 13.52
C ALA A 2 4.20 -2.08 14.17
N MET A 3 5.15 -2.52 13.36
CA MET A 3 6.44 -3.05 13.79
C MET A 3 7.53 -2.40 12.94
N GLU A 4 8.39 -1.63 13.56
CA GLU A 4 9.52 -1.00 12.89
C GLU A 4 10.60 -2.02 12.56
N THR A 5 11.27 -1.82 11.43
CA THR A 5 12.37 -2.62 10.92
C THR A 5 13.49 -1.69 10.46
N GLU A 6 14.63 -2.21 10.08
CA GLU A 6 15.73 -1.40 9.56
C GLU A 6 15.33 -0.65 8.28
N ASN A 7 14.62 -1.32 7.38
CA ASN A 7 14.22 -0.79 6.07
C ASN A 7 12.90 -0.01 6.06
N GLY A 8 12.18 0.07 7.17
CA GLY A 8 10.86 0.71 7.21
C GLY A 8 10.00 0.18 8.36
N LEU A 9 8.81 -0.32 8.04
CA LEU A 9 7.93 -0.96 9.02
C LEU A 9 6.97 -1.96 8.38
N PHE A 10 6.46 -2.89 9.19
CA PHE A 10 5.30 -3.70 8.85
C PHE A 10 4.04 -3.17 9.51
N SER A 11 2.99 -3.00 8.72
CA SER A 11 1.64 -2.71 9.20
C SER A 11 0.82 -3.99 9.19
N GLY A 12 0.46 -4.49 10.38
CA GLY A 12 -0.37 -5.68 10.54
C GLY A 12 -1.82 -5.32 10.87
N ALA A 13 -2.75 -5.64 9.98
CA ALA A 13 -4.18 -5.60 10.19
C ALA A 13 -4.71 -7.00 10.48
N ARG A 14 -5.63 -7.13 11.46
CA ARG A 14 -6.22 -8.44 11.80
C ARG A 14 -7.73 -8.40 11.83
N ARG A 15 -8.32 -9.54 11.50
CA ARG A 15 -9.76 -9.81 11.64
C ARG A 15 -9.97 -11.12 12.37
N LYS A 16 -11.08 -11.27 13.07
CA LYS A 16 -11.47 -12.57 13.64
C LYS A 16 -11.63 -13.57 12.52
N ALA A 17 -11.06 -14.74 12.68
CA ALA A 17 -11.25 -15.92 11.85
C ALA A 17 -11.92 -17.04 12.68
N GLU A 18 -12.20 -18.17 12.06
CA GLU A 18 -12.77 -19.32 12.73
C GLU A 18 -11.79 -20.02 13.66
N HIS A 19 -12.27 -20.93 14.49
CA HIS A 19 -11.49 -21.82 15.36
C HIS A 19 -10.47 -21.10 16.28
N GLY A 20 -10.85 -19.95 16.85
CA GLY A 20 -9.99 -19.23 17.79
C GLY A 20 -8.74 -18.63 17.15
N LYS A 21 -8.82 -18.21 15.89
CA LYS A 21 -7.73 -17.60 15.14
C LYS A 21 -8.02 -16.15 14.79
N TYR A 22 -6.95 -15.47 14.36
CA TYR A 22 -7.01 -14.20 13.64
C TYR A 22 -6.42 -14.37 12.24
N TYR A 23 -7.12 -13.87 11.24
CA TYR A 23 -6.57 -13.65 9.90
C TYR A 23 -5.81 -12.32 9.89
N TRP A 24 -4.53 -12.39 9.60
CA TRP A 24 -3.63 -11.24 9.51
C TRP A 24 -3.33 -10.90 8.06
N ARG A 25 -3.33 -9.61 7.76
CA ARG A 25 -2.77 -9.03 6.54
C ARG A 25 -1.65 -8.11 6.95
N ILE A 26 -0.44 -8.39 6.46
CA ILE A 26 0.78 -7.70 6.85
C ILE A 26 1.37 -7.06 5.61
N THR A 27 1.45 -5.75 5.65
CA THR A 27 1.89 -4.87 4.56
C THR A 27 3.20 -4.22 4.97
N PRO A 28 4.33 -4.51 4.33
CA PRO A 28 5.55 -3.75 4.52
C PRO A 28 5.45 -2.38 3.85
N TRP A 29 5.89 -1.36 4.56
CA TRP A 29 6.33 -0.11 3.99
C TRP A 29 7.85 -0.08 4.04
N ILE A 30 8.47 0.07 2.88
CA ILE A 30 9.92 0.08 2.68
C ILE A 30 10.33 1.49 2.31
N MET A 31 11.25 2.05 3.09
CA MET A 31 11.74 3.40 2.86
C MET A 31 12.34 3.56 1.47
N PRO A 32 12.17 4.73 0.85
CA PRO A 32 11.39 5.86 1.39
C PRO A 32 9.91 5.85 1.00
N TRP A 33 9.46 5.07 0.01
CA TRP A 33 8.11 5.22 -0.59
C TRP A 33 7.47 3.94 -1.14
N HIS A 34 8.04 2.75 -0.88
CA HIS A 34 7.48 1.50 -1.39
C HIS A 34 6.49 0.88 -0.39
N THR A 35 5.39 0.37 -0.89
CA THR A 35 4.42 -0.41 -0.11
C THR A 35 4.05 -1.66 -0.87
N ILE A 36 4.23 -2.84 -0.26
CA ILE A 36 3.84 -4.12 -0.84
C ILE A 36 2.53 -4.56 -0.21
N ILE A 37 1.48 -4.68 -1.00
CA ILE A 37 0.14 -5.00 -0.53
C ILE A 37 0.09 -6.47 -0.09
N ALA A 38 -0.54 -6.73 1.07
CA ALA A 38 -0.70 -8.09 1.56
C ALA A 38 -1.41 -8.99 0.52
N PRO A 39 -0.91 -10.20 0.26
CA PRO A 39 -1.41 -11.06 -0.80
C PRO A 39 -2.88 -11.44 -0.57
N ARG A 40 -3.54 -11.79 -1.66
CA ARG A 40 -4.85 -12.41 -1.68
C ARG A 40 -4.77 -13.67 -2.52
N ALA A 41 -5.19 -14.79 -1.97
CA ALA A 41 -5.11 -16.08 -2.64
C ALA A 41 -5.68 -16.03 -4.07
N GLY A 42 -4.93 -16.58 -5.02
CA GLY A 42 -5.30 -16.63 -6.43
C GLY A 42 -5.19 -15.30 -7.21
N HIS A 43 -4.69 -14.24 -6.59
CA HIS A 43 -4.51 -12.93 -7.26
C HIS A 43 -3.03 -12.57 -7.38
N PRO A 44 -2.64 -11.77 -8.40
CA PRO A 44 -1.33 -11.18 -8.48
C PRO A 44 -1.00 -10.36 -7.23
N LEU A 45 0.27 -10.33 -6.87
CA LEU A 45 0.80 -9.44 -5.85
C LEU A 45 0.74 -8.00 -6.35
N GLY A 46 0.45 -7.07 -5.45
CA GLY A 46 0.40 -5.64 -5.74
C GLY A 46 1.40 -4.85 -4.93
N ALA A 47 1.93 -3.80 -5.53
CA ALA A 47 2.77 -2.82 -4.85
C ALA A 47 2.45 -1.41 -5.33
N HIS A 48 2.62 -0.45 -4.43
CA HIS A 48 2.60 0.97 -4.74
C HIS A 48 3.94 1.61 -4.42
N VAL A 49 4.33 2.55 -5.28
CA VAL A 49 5.52 3.39 -5.08
C VAL A 49 5.10 4.83 -5.28
N TRP A 50 5.32 5.68 -4.28
CA TRP A 50 4.90 7.08 -4.27
C TRP A 50 6.13 7.98 -4.32
N VAL A 51 6.56 8.35 -5.53
CA VAL A 51 7.79 9.11 -5.74
C VAL A 51 7.48 10.59 -5.83
N PRO A 52 7.93 11.44 -4.89
CA PRO A 52 7.72 12.88 -4.98
C PRO A 52 8.35 13.47 -6.25
N ILE A 53 7.63 14.36 -6.91
CA ILE A 53 8.10 15.20 -8.01
C ILE A 53 8.43 16.59 -7.45
N ASP A 54 7.47 17.16 -6.73
CA ASP A 54 7.54 18.45 -6.07
C ASP A 54 6.63 18.46 -4.81
N ASP A 55 6.38 19.61 -4.22
CA ASP A 55 5.54 19.75 -3.03
C ASP A 55 4.06 19.43 -3.28
N HIS A 56 3.63 19.38 -4.53
CA HIS A 56 2.22 19.22 -4.93
C HIS A 56 1.95 17.94 -5.68
N HIS A 57 2.97 17.30 -6.26
CA HIS A 57 2.82 16.17 -7.16
C HIS A 57 3.72 14.99 -6.78
N CYS A 58 3.24 13.80 -7.03
CA CYS A 58 4.02 12.57 -6.97
C CYS A 58 3.70 11.65 -8.15
N TRP A 59 4.68 10.83 -8.54
CA TRP A 59 4.41 9.66 -9.35
C TRP A 59 3.83 8.56 -8.45
N ALA A 60 2.64 8.07 -8.79
CA ALA A 60 2.03 6.92 -8.16
C ALA A 60 2.19 5.70 -9.07
N TRP A 61 3.18 4.86 -8.78
CA TRP A 61 3.41 3.62 -9.52
C TRP A 61 2.58 2.50 -8.93
N SER A 62 1.81 1.83 -9.79
CA SER A 62 1.03 0.64 -9.44
C SER A 62 1.61 -0.57 -10.17
N ILE A 63 2.13 -1.51 -9.41
CA ILE A 63 2.84 -2.68 -9.93
C ILE A 63 2.08 -3.92 -9.54
N ASN A 64 1.73 -4.76 -10.52
CA ASN A 64 1.25 -6.10 -10.27
C ASN A 64 2.20 -7.13 -10.89
N TYR A 65 2.42 -8.21 -10.17
CA TYR A 65 3.21 -9.33 -10.65
C TYR A 65 2.73 -10.64 -10.02
N HIS A 66 3.06 -11.74 -10.65
CA HIS A 66 2.87 -13.07 -10.06
C HIS A 66 4.22 -13.78 -10.02
N PRO A 67 4.66 -14.28 -8.84
CA PRO A 67 6.01 -14.82 -8.69
C PRO A 67 6.27 -16.11 -9.48
N ASN A 68 5.22 -16.89 -9.74
CA ASN A 68 5.34 -18.25 -10.25
C ASN A 68 4.80 -18.43 -11.69
N ARG A 69 4.22 -17.39 -12.29
CA ARG A 69 3.66 -17.43 -13.65
C ARG A 69 3.57 -16.04 -14.28
N ALA A 70 3.41 -15.99 -15.57
CA ALA A 70 3.02 -14.77 -16.27
C ALA A 70 1.60 -14.32 -15.86
N LEU A 71 1.34 -13.03 -15.97
CA LEU A 71 -0.03 -12.50 -15.82
C LEU A 71 -0.89 -12.98 -16.99
N SER A 72 -2.12 -13.39 -16.70
CA SER A 72 -3.08 -13.82 -17.72
C SER A 72 -3.59 -12.65 -18.57
N ALA A 73 -4.12 -12.94 -19.74
CA ALA A 73 -4.72 -11.92 -20.60
C ALA A 73 -5.90 -11.19 -19.91
N SER A 74 -6.67 -11.88 -19.09
CA SER A 74 -7.76 -11.29 -18.31
C SER A 74 -7.25 -10.36 -17.20
N GLU A 75 -6.18 -10.73 -16.51
CA GLU A 75 -5.54 -9.87 -15.50
C GLU A 75 -4.96 -8.60 -16.16
N LEU A 76 -4.24 -8.75 -17.26
CA LEU A 76 -3.70 -7.61 -18.00
C LEU A 76 -4.82 -6.68 -18.53
N LYS A 77 -5.92 -7.27 -19.04
CA LYS A 77 -7.08 -6.49 -19.45
C LYS A 77 -7.71 -5.73 -18.29
N ALA A 78 -7.92 -6.38 -17.16
CA ALA A 78 -8.47 -5.76 -15.97
C ALA A 78 -7.62 -4.57 -15.49
N MET A 79 -6.30 -4.71 -15.51
CA MET A 79 -5.37 -3.62 -15.18
C MET A 79 -5.51 -2.42 -16.14
N LYS A 80 -5.57 -2.69 -17.45
CA LYS A 80 -5.81 -1.63 -18.45
C LYS A 80 -7.16 -0.95 -18.27
N ASP A 81 -8.16 -1.68 -17.81
CA ASP A 81 -9.51 -1.16 -17.55
C ASP A 81 -9.60 -0.43 -16.18
N GLY A 82 -8.49 -0.26 -15.47
CA GLY A 82 -8.44 0.46 -14.19
C GLY A 82 -8.92 -0.33 -12.99
N ALA A 83 -8.83 -1.65 -13.03
CA ALA A 83 -9.19 -2.50 -11.90
C ALA A 83 -8.11 -2.51 -10.80
N GLY A 84 -8.53 -2.76 -9.57
CA GLY A 84 -7.66 -2.87 -8.41
C GLY A 84 -6.92 -1.56 -8.12
N ILE A 85 -5.59 -1.63 -8.14
CA ILE A 85 -4.71 -0.50 -7.87
C ILE A 85 -4.37 0.33 -9.12
N HIS A 86 -4.93 -0.04 -10.27
CA HIS A 86 -4.70 0.67 -11.53
C HIS A 86 -5.79 1.69 -11.82
N VAL A 87 -5.48 2.64 -12.69
CA VAL A 87 -6.40 3.67 -13.14
C VAL A 87 -6.43 3.74 -14.67
N LYS A 88 -7.53 4.26 -15.23
CA LYS A 88 -7.59 4.61 -16.65
C LYS A 88 -6.93 5.96 -16.85
N TYR A 89 -6.15 6.10 -17.90
CA TYR A 89 -5.46 7.34 -18.26
C TYR A 89 -6.10 8.01 -19.47
N VAL A 90 -5.92 9.32 -19.54
CA VAL A 90 -6.13 10.08 -20.79
C VAL A 90 -5.12 9.53 -21.81
N PRO A 91 -5.57 9.13 -23.03
CA PRO A 91 -4.69 8.54 -24.02
C PRO A 91 -3.43 9.37 -24.30
N GLY A 92 -2.28 8.72 -24.29
CA GLY A 92 -0.98 9.36 -24.52
C GLY A 92 -0.41 10.12 -23.31
N THR A 93 -1.05 10.05 -22.14
CA THR A 93 -0.60 10.72 -20.92
C THR A 93 -0.55 9.77 -19.73
N PHE A 94 -0.03 10.27 -18.59
CA PHE A 94 -0.13 9.62 -17.28
C PHE A 94 -1.17 10.30 -16.36
N ILE A 95 -2.05 11.12 -16.93
CA ILE A 95 -3.11 11.80 -16.21
C ILE A 95 -4.30 10.84 -16.06
N PRO A 96 -4.79 10.57 -14.85
CA PRO A 96 -5.99 9.78 -14.66
C PRO A 96 -7.20 10.37 -15.41
N LEU A 97 -7.97 9.50 -16.05
CA LEU A 97 -9.18 9.92 -16.77
C LEU A 97 -10.20 10.55 -15.82
N ALA A 98 -10.39 9.96 -14.64
CA ALA A 98 -11.14 10.55 -13.55
C ALA A 98 -10.16 11.37 -12.68
N ASN A 99 -10.39 12.67 -12.56
CA ASN A 99 -9.50 13.60 -11.86
C ASN A 99 -10.29 14.76 -11.24
N LYS A 100 -9.60 15.64 -10.57
CA LYS A 100 -10.20 16.78 -9.86
C LYS A 100 -10.99 17.73 -10.79
N GLU A 101 -10.56 17.89 -12.05
CA GLU A 101 -11.20 18.82 -12.99
C GLU A 101 -12.57 18.34 -13.48
N ASN A 102 -12.85 17.03 -13.35
CA ASN A 102 -14.12 16.41 -13.74
C ASN A 102 -14.84 15.75 -12.55
N ASP A 103 -14.59 16.21 -11.33
CA ASP A 103 -15.15 15.66 -10.09
C ASP A 103 -14.98 14.13 -9.99
N TYR A 104 -13.87 13.60 -10.48
CA TYR A 104 -13.54 12.16 -10.48
C TYR A 104 -14.62 11.29 -11.13
N LEU A 105 -15.42 11.86 -12.04
CA LEU A 105 -16.55 11.22 -12.71
C LEU A 105 -17.54 10.57 -11.71
N ILE A 106 -17.83 11.24 -10.60
CA ILE A 106 -18.70 10.72 -9.52
C ILE A 106 -20.11 10.41 -10.03
N ASP A 107 -20.54 9.15 -9.92
CA ASP A 107 -21.92 8.73 -10.12
C ASP A 107 -22.72 8.75 -8.80
N ARG A 108 -23.43 9.85 -8.57
CA ARG A 108 -24.28 10.01 -7.39
C ARG A 108 -25.47 9.05 -7.38
N ALA A 109 -25.93 8.60 -8.54
CA ALA A 109 -27.02 7.63 -8.64
C ALA A 109 -26.54 6.22 -8.22
N MET A 110 -25.31 5.84 -8.60
CA MET A 110 -24.67 4.61 -8.14
C MET A 110 -24.48 4.62 -6.61
N GLN A 111 -24.08 5.75 -6.04
CA GLN A 111 -23.95 5.96 -4.60
C GLN A 111 -25.28 5.79 -3.87
N LYS A 112 -26.36 6.46 -4.37
CA LYS A 112 -27.70 6.37 -3.80
C LYS A 112 -28.28 4.96 -3.84
N ARG A 113 -27.94 4.17 -4.87
CA ARG A 113 -28.36 2.75 -4.97
C ARG A 113 -27.52 1.80 -4.11
N GLY A 114 -26.57 2.29 -3.32
CA GLY A 114 -25.70 1.50 -2.45
C GLY A 114 -24.72 0.57 -3.19
N ARG A 115 -24.47 0.82 -4.49
CA ARG A 115 -23.52 0.04 -5.28
C ARG A 115 -22.07 0.51 -5.10
N SER A 116 -21.87 1.73 -4.64
CA SER A 116 -20.59 2.30 -4.29
C SER A 116 -20.75 3.25 -3.11
N TYR A 117 -19.82 3.26 -2.17
CA TYR A 117 -19.83 4.23 -1.07
C TYR A 117 -19.47 5.64 -1.52
N SER A 118 -18.55 5.77 -2.45
CA SER A 118 -18.03 7.06 -2.94
C SER A 118 -18.74 7.57 -4.21
N GLY A 119 -19.30 6.67 -5.01
CA GLY A 119 -19.76 6.98 -6.37
C GLY A 119 -18.61 7.07 -7.38
N VAL A 120 -17.35 6.92 -6.95
CA VAL A 120 -16.17 6.90 -7.84
C VAL A 120 -15.85 5.46 -8.21
N GLU A 121 -15.61 5.21 -9.48
CA GLU A 121 -15.25 3.87 -9.98
C GLU A 121 -13.78 3.56 -9.70
N GLY A 122 -13.51 2.31 -9.27
CA GLY A 122 -12.15 1.80 -9.01
C GLY A 122 -11.59 2.18 -7.65
N ILE A 123 -10.87 1.24 -7.02
CA ILE A 123 -10.32 1.43 -5.67
C ILE A 123 -9.29 2.54 -5.65
N ALA A 124 -8.37 2.55 -6.64
CA ALA A 124 -7.32 3.55 -6.71
C ALA A 124 -7.88 4.97 -6.88
N MET A 125 -8.93 5.14 -7.70
CA MET A 125 -9.55 6.46 -7.89
C MET A 125 -10.38 6.90 -6.69
N GLN A 126 -11.01 5.97 -5.97
CA GLN A 126 -11.66 6.29 -4.68
C GLN A 126 -10.64 6.87 -3.69
N ASP A 127 -9.49 6.20 -3.53
CA ASP A 127 -8.42 6.67 -2.64
C ASP A 127 -7.87 8.04 -3.09
N ALA A 128 -7.55 8.18 -4.37
CA ALA A 128 -7.02 9.44 -4.92
C ALA A 128 -8.01 10.60 -4.73
N SER A 129 -9.29 10.40 -5.03
CA SER A 129 -10.32 11.44 -4.89
C SER A 129 -10.46 11.91 -3.44
N LEU A 130 -10.38 11.02 -2.46
CA LEU A 130 -10.44 11.37 -1.06
C LEU A 130 -9.18 12.11 -0.59
N GLN A 131 -8.00 11.67 -1.02
CA GLN A 131 -6.74 12.32 -0.68
C GLN A 131 -6.63 13.71 -1.29
N GLU A 132 -6.92 13.87 -2.56
CA GLU A 132 -6.86 15.17 -3.26
C GLU A 132 -7.94 16.15 -2.78
N SER A 133 -9.10 15.66 -2.30
CA SER A 133 -10.15 16.50 -1.73
C SER A 133 -9.77 17.19 -0.42
N MET A 134 -8.74 16.71 0.26
CA MET A 134 -8.21 17.35 1.48
C MET A 134 -7.40 18.62 1.21
N GLY A 135 -7.19 18.98 -0.06
CA GLY A 135 -6.41 20.13 -0.48
C GLY A 135 -5.01 19.74 -0.98
N VAL A 136 -4.35 20.71 -1.61
CA VAL A 136 -3.04 20.50 -2.25
C VAL A 136 -1.99 20.09 -1.22
N ILE A 137 -1.95 20.77 -0.07
CA ILE A 137 -1.11 20.40 1.07
C ILE A 137 -2.01 20.24 2.29
N GLN A 138 -1.99 19.05 2.87
CA GLN A 138 -2.78 18.75 4.05
C GLN A 138 -2.34 19.58 5.27
N ASP A 139 -3.28 20.30 5.84
CA ASP A 139 -3.07 20.97 7.14
C ASP A 139 -3.05 19.95 8.28
N ARG A 140 -1.85 19.61 8.74
CA ARG A 140 -1.62 18.61 9.78
C ARG A 140 -2.13 19.04 11.16
N THR A 141 -2.40 20.30 11.38
CA THR A 141 -2.96 20.79 12.67
C THR A 141 -4.42 20.37 12.85
N ARG A 142 -5.09 19.98 11.76
CA ARG A 142 -6.49 19.52 11.74
C ARG A 142 -6.63 18.00 11.77
N GLU A 143 -5.54 17.26 11.83
CA GLU A 143 -5.58 15.80 11.91
C GLU A 143 -5.95 15.31 13.31
N HIS A 144 -6.77 14.26 13.33
CA HIS A 144 -7.15 13.54 14.55
C HIS A 144 -6.71 12.08 14.44
N LEU A 145 -5.42 11.82 14.73
CA LEU A 145 -4.84 10.50 14.65
C LEU A 145 -5.29 9.61 15.81
N CYS A 146 -5.68 8.38 15.50
CA CYS A 146 -6.15 7.37 16.42
C CYS A 146 -5.14 6.24 16.63
N LEU A 147 -5.47 5.28 17.48
CA LEU A 147 -4.63 4.09 17.72
C LEU A 147 -4.41 3.25 16.45
N THR A 148 -5.33 3.29 15.51
CA THR A 148 -5.21 2.63 14.19
C THR A 148 -4.15 3.26 13.30
N ASP A 149 -3.80 4.53 13.54
CA ASP A 149 -2.88 5.32 12.72
C ASP A 149 -1.41 5.21 13.16
N LYS A 150 -1.11 4.31 14.10
CA LYS A 150 0.26 4.10 14.59
C LYS A 150 1.28 3.87 13.48
N GLY A 151 0.90 3.13 12.41
CA GLY A 151 1.75 2.94 11.25
C GLY A 151 2.06 4.24 10.53
N ILE A 152 1.08 5.12 10.36
CA ILE A 152 1.25 6.44 9.73
C ILE A 152 2.19 7.32 10.56
N VAL A 153 1.98 7.37 11.88
CA VAL A 153 2.84 8.13 12.80
C VAL A 153 4.29 7.66 12.71
N ALA A 154 4.51 6.34 12.76
CA ALA A 154 5.85 5.75 12.68
C ALA A 154 6.51 6.04 11.32
N THR A 155 5.77 5.88 10.21
CA THR A 155 6.25 6.20 8.85
C THR A 155 6.71 7.65 8.74
N ARG A 156 5.88 8.61 9.19
CA ARG A 156 6.21 10.03 9.15
C ARG A 156 7.43 10.37 10.00
N SER A 157 7.50 9.82 11.21
CA SER A 157 8.66 10.01 12.10
C SER A 157 9.96 9.50 11.44
N ARG A 158 9.93 8.31 10.83
CA ARG A 158 11.10 7.74 10.16
C ARG A 158 11.53 8.57 8.95
N LEU A 159 10.59 9.04 8.12
CA LEU A 159 10.89 9.90 6.98
C LEU A 159 11.54 11.22 7.42
N LEU A 160 11.02 11.87 8.46
CA LEU A 160 11.59 13.10 9.01
C LEU A 160 13.00 12.89 9.56
N HIS A 161 13.23 11.80 10.30
CA HIS A 161 14.55 11.44 10.80
C HIS A 161 15.53 11.15 9.66
N ALA A 162 15.11 10.39 8.64
CA ALA A 162 15.93 10.08 7.49
C ALA A 162 16.29 11.34 6.67
N ALA A 163 15.31 12.23 6.42
CA ALA A 163 15.55 13.49 5.73
C ALA A 163 16.53 14.40 6.49
N LYS A 164 16.39 14.47 7.82
CA LYS A 164 17.32 15.21 8.67
C LYS A 164 18.73 14.60 8.63
N ALA A 165 18.86 13.29 8.78
CA ALA A 165 20.14 12.59 8.71
C ALA A 165 20.83 12.83 7.37
N ASN A 166 20.08 12.68 6.26
CA ASN A 166 20.60 12.95 4.92
C ASN A 166 21.13 14.39 4.76
N ARG A 167 20.36 15.37 5.23
CA ARG A 167 20.77 16.79 5.19
C ARG A 167 22.04 17.05 6.00
N GLU A 168 22.25 16.33 7.10
CA GLU A 168 23.42 16.42 7.97
C GLU A 168 24.59 15.53 7.50
N GLY A 169 24.49 14.87 6.36
CA GLY A 169 25.51 13.95 5.84
C GLY A 169 25.70 12.67 6.67
N LYS A 170 24.71 12.31 7.49
CA LYS A 170 24.73 11.11 8.31
C LYS A 170 24.17 9.91 7.56
N ALA A 171 24.45 8.70 8.05
CA ALA A 171 23.89 7.49 7.50
C ALA A 171 22.35 7.50 7.58
N VAL A 172 21.69 7.17 6.46
CA VAL A 172 20.24 7.05 6.36
C VAL A 172 19.88 5.57 6.55
N PRO A 173 18.90 5.23 7.40
CA PRO A 173 18.48 3.85 7.60
C PRO A 173 17.84 3.27 6.33
N GLY A 174 17.93 1.95 6.16
CA GLY A 174 17.28 1.23 5.06
C GLY A 174 18.02 1.27 3.72
N LEU A 175 19.25 1.72 3.68
CA LEU A 175 20.09 1.71 2.46
C LEU A 175 20.76 0.34 2.20
N ASP A 176 20.86 -0.52 3.22
CA ASP A 176 21.39 -1.86 3.02
C ASP A 176 20.45 -2.70 2.14
N PRO A 177 20.91 -3.20 0.98
CA PRO A 177 20.11 -4.05 0.10
C PRO A 177 19.55 -5.30 0.79
N ALA A 178 20.25 -5.87 1.78
CA ALA A 178 19.76 -7.02 2.53
C ALA A 178 18.52 -6.68 3.35
N SER A 179 18.45 -5.48 3.93
CA SER A 179 17.30 -5.01 4.69
C SER A 179 16.03 -4.82 3.85
N GLN A 180 16.18 -4.65 2.53
CA GLN A 180 15.09 -4.49 1.57
C GLN A 180 14.39 -5.82 1.22
N ARG A 181 14.97 -6.96 1.59
CA ARG A 181 14.45 -8.29 1.26
C ARG A 181 13.33 -8.70 2.20
N VAL A 182 12.18 -8.10 2.02
CA VAL A 182 10.96 -8.37 2.79
C VAL A 182 9.80 -8.66 1.87
N ARG A 183 8.80 -9.38 2.38
CA ARG A 183 7.56 -9.72 1.68
C ARG A 183 6.35 -9.27 2.47
N SER A 184 5.27 -9.03 1.79
CA SER A 184 3.94 -8.99 2.41
C SER A 184 3.47 -10.41 2.73
N CYS A 185 2.59 -10.53 3.72
CA CYS A 185 2.08 -11.83 4.16
C CYS A 185 0.60 -11.74 4.52
N ALA A 186 -0.14 -12.81 4.21
CA ALA A 186 -1.48 -13.04 4.71
C ALA A 186 -1.52 -14.42 5.37
N ILE A 187 -1.87 -14.49 6.65
CA ILE A 187 -1.77 -15.72 7.44
C ILE A 187 -2.81 -15.77 8.56
N GLU A 188 -3.29 -16.96 8.86
CA GLU A 188 -4.07 -17.22 10.07
C GLU A 188 -3.16 -17.64 11.23
N LEU A 189 -3.31 -16.98 12.36
CA LEU A 189 -2.57 -17.30 13.58
C LEU A 189 -3.53 -17.48 14.76
N PRO A 190 -3.18 -18.34 15.73
CA PRO A 190 -3.94 -18.50 16.97
C PRO A 190 -4.13 -17.15 17.70
N VAL A 191 -5.24 -17.02 18.43
CA VAL A 191 -5.46 -15.88 19.33
C VAL A 191 -4.33 -15.88 20.36
N GLY A 192 -3.69 -14.70 20.54
CA GLY A 192 -2.53 -14.54 21.44
C GLY A 192 -1.18 -14.60 20.73
N GLN A 193 -1.06 -15.21 19.57
CA GLN A 193 0.19 -15.21 18.80
C GLN A 193 0.33 -13.90 18.03
N HIS A 194 1.45 -13.19 18.24
CA HIS A 194 1.76 -11.97 17.52
C HIS A 194 2.32 -12.30 16.12
N TYR A 195 1.92 -11.56 15.10
CA TYR A 195 2.36 -11.79 13.72
C TYR A 195 3.88 -11.70 13.53
N LYS A 196 4.58 -10.92 14.33
CA LYS A 196 6.04 -10.79 14.31
C LYS A 196 6.74 -12.16 14.40
N GLU A 197 6.19 -13.05 15.21
CA GLU A 197 6.72 -14.40 15.44
C GLU A 197 6.09 -15.40 14.47
N GLY A 198 4.76 -15.40 14.39
CA GLY A 198 4.02 -16.37 13.58
C GLY A 198 4.19 -16.22 12.07
N ALA A 199 4.50 -15.02 11.59
CA ALA A 199 4.69 -14.74 10.17
C ALA A 199 6.16 -14.52 9.78
N LYS A 200 7.12 -14.77 10.64
CA LYS A 200 8.54 -14.43 10.43
C LYS A 200 9.08 -14.97 9.11
N HIS A 201 8.85 -16.22 8.79
CA HIS A 201 9.32 -16.85 7.54
C HIS A 201 8.64 -16.25 6.30
N GLY A 202 7.36 -15.89 6.40
CA GLY A 202 6.65 -15.23 5.29
C GLY A 202 7.10 -13.80 5.05
N LEU A 203 7.56 -13.09 6.09
CA LEU A 203 7.98 -11.69 6.01
C LEU A 203 9.46 -11.52 5.63
N PHE A 204 10.32 -12.43 6.07
CA PHE A 204 11.76 -12.41 5.87
C PHE A 204 12.18 -13.73 5.19
N PRO A 205 12.03 -13.83 3.87
CA PRO A 205 12.40 -15.04 3.15
C PRO A 205 13.92 -15.26 3.23
N ALA A 206 14.31 -16.51 3.37
CA ALA A 206 15.70 -16.88 3.15
C ALA A 206 16.08 -16.64 1.67
N LEU A 207 17.37 -16.36 1.44
CA LEU A 207 17.88 -16.09 0.10
C LEU A 207 17.64 -17.32 -0.79
N ASP A 208 16.97 -17.12 -1.91
CA ASP A 208 16.86 -18.01 -3.07
C ASP A 208 16.11 -19.35 -2.90
N THR A 209 15.65 -19.71 -1.71
CA THR A 209 15.08 -21.04 -1.47
C THR A 209 13.62 -21.06 -1.05
N ASP A 210 13.08 -19.96 -0.54
CA ASP A 210 11.70 -19.95 -0.06
C ASP A 210 10.70 -19.71 -1.19
N PRO A 211 9.76 -20.64 -1.44
CA PRO A 211 8.73 -20.43 -2.44
C PRO A 211 7.86 -19.22 -2.06
N VAL A 212 7.52 -18.41 -3.06
CA VAL A 212 6.55 -17.34 -2.86
C VAL A 212 5.17 -17.98 -2.84
N THR A 213 4.53 -17.99 -1.69
CA THR A 213 3.14 -18.44 -1.53
C THR A 213 2.20 -17.27 -1.83
N VAL A 214 1.33 -17.45 -2.80
CA VAL A 214 0.33 -16.47 -3.23
C VAL A 214 -1.06 -17.01 -2.96
#